data_4ba5acdd691a678f44a4d398cbc8fd1a
#
_entry.id   4ba5acdd691a678f44a4d398cbc8fd1a
#
_cell.length_a   1.000
_cell.length_b   1.000
_cell.length_c   1.000
_cell.angle_alpha   90.00
_cell.angle_beta   90.00
_cell.angle_gamma   90.00
#
_symmetry.space_group_name_H-M   'P 1'
#
loop_
_entity.id
_entity.type
_entity.pdbx_description
1 polymer ?
#
loop_
_entity_poly.entity_id
_entity_poly.type
_entity_poly.pdbx_seq_one_letter_code
_entity_poly.pdbx_strand_id
1 'polypeptide(L)'
;MTTRFPDAFLWGGAVAANQVEGAWQEGGKGLSTSDLQPKGIFGARVERSGNDFGIKDTAIDFYHRFPEDIKLFAEMGFTVLRTSIAWTRIFPQGDEAQPNEEGLAFYDRLFDEMAKYNITPLVTLSHYEMPYGLINKNGGWGNRITIDCFERYARAVFTRFQHKVKLWLTFNEINMSLHAPFTGVGLPEESDKQAIYQAIHHQLVASGRAVQACHEIVKDGKIGNMLLGALLYPLSCRPADVLETLQQNREWLFFGDVQVRGAYPAYMKRFFADRGITVSITAEDKRDMGKTRDSIPFRYYMTSCVTTTEEEKHKGHGDNLPMCPDQSPGCSQWGRPIDPEIL
;
A
#
# COMPACT_ATOMS: atom_id res chain seq x y z
N MET A 1 33.99 8.38 11.93
CA MET A 1 32.71 7.64 11.98
C MET A 1 32.80 6.55 10.93
N THR A 2 32.54 5.30 11.29
CA THR A 2 32.55 4.19 10.32
C THR A 2 31.37 4.33 9.38
N THR A 3 31.61 4.43 8.09
CA THR A 3 30.60 4.51 7.02
C THR A 3 29.99 3.13 6.67
N ARG A 4 30.00 2.18 7.61
CA ARG A 4 29.53 0.83 7.42
C ARG A 4 28.15 0.65 8.06
N PHE A 5 27.23 0.01 7.35
CA PHE A 5 25.94 -0.41 7.93
C PHE A 5 26.16 -1.43 9.05
N PRO A 6 25.24 -1.49 10.05
CA PRO A 6 25.31 -2.51 11.10
C PRO A 6 25.33 -3.92 10.50
N ASP A 7 26.00 -4.87 11.18
CA ASP A 7 26.07 -6.26 10.71
C ASP A 7 24.71 -6.95 10.61
N ALA A 8 23.74 -6.51 11.41
CA ALA A 8 22.34 -6.98 11.38
C ALA A 8 21.46 -6.24 10.37
N PHE A 9 22.03 -5.39 9.52
CA PHE A 9 21.25 -4.69 8.49
C PHE A 9 20.72 -5.68 7.46
N LEU A 10 19.42 -5.59 7.17
CA LEU A 10 18.75 -6.49 6.22
C LEU A 10 18.85 -5.92 4.81
N TRP A 11 19.56 -6.63 3.94
CA TRP A 11 19.71 -6.31 2.53
C TRP A 11 18.70 -7.10 1.69
N GLY A 12 18.01 -6.43 0.77
CA GLY A 12 17.05 -7.13 -0.08
C GLY A 12 16.27 -6.25 -1.03
N GLY A 13 15.16 -6.77 -1.50
CA GLY A 13 14.30 -6.12 -2.45
C GLY A 13 12.82 -6.33 -2.13
N ALA A 14 11.97 -5.84 -3.02
CA ALA A 14 10.52 -5.91 -2.86
C ALA A 14 9.83 -6.32 -4.16
N VAL A 15 8.87 -7.21 -4.03
CA VAL A 15 7.89 -7.58 -5.04
C VAL A 15 6.48 -7.46 -4.44
N ALA A 16 5.43 -7.58 -5.26
CA ALA A 16 4.06 -7.65 -4.78
C ALA A 16 3.31 -8.75 -5.52
N ALA A 17 2.39 -9.43 -4.84
CA ALA A 17 1.60 -10.51 -5.37
C ALA A 17 1.00 -10.19 -6.75
N ASN A 18 0.30 -9.05 -6.87
CA ASN A 18 -0.31 -8.62 -8.13
C ASN A 18 0.67 -8.31 -9.26
N GLN A 19 1.94 -8.12 -8.95
CA GLN A 19 2.97 -7.78 -9.94
C GLN A 19 3.69 -9.01 -10.47
N VAL A 20 3.81 -10.08 -9.66
CA VAL A 20 4.71 -11.19 -9.98
C VAL A 20 4.02 -12.56 -10.01
N GLU A 21 2.97 -12.78 -9.22
CA GLU A 21 2.42 -14.13 -9.03
C GLU A 21 1.82 -14.73 -10.30
N GLY A 22 1.00 -14.00 -11.02
CA GLY A 22 0.17 -14.58 -12.07
C GLY A 22 -0.89 -15.55 -11.50
N ALA A 23 -1.21 -16.62 -12.22
CA ALA A 23 -2.13 -17.66 -11.76
C ALA A 23 -3.46 -17.10 -11.20
N TRP A 24 -4.03 -16.11 -11.91
CA TRP A 24 -5.12 -15.27 -11.38
C TRP A 24 -6.45 -16.00 -11.15
N GLN A 25 -6.63 -17.18 -11.77
CA GLN A 25 -7.79 -18.06 -11.60
C GLN A 25 -7.48 -19.35 -10.84
N GLU A 26 -6.23 -19.53 -10.40
CA GLU A 26 -5.79 -20.78 -9.79
C GLU A 26 -5.87 -20.73 -8.26
N GLY A 27 -5.95 -21.91 -7.63
CA GLY A 27 -6.02 -22.04 -6.19
C GLY A 27 -7.23 -21.35 -5.55
N GLY A 28 -8.34 -21.22 -6.31
CA GLY A 28 -9.56 -20.58 -5.82
C GLY A 28 -9.47 -19.06 -5.64
N LYS A 29 -8.45 -18.38 -6.22
CA LYS A 29 -8.31 -16.92 -6.16
C LYS A 29 -9.52 -16.21 -6.74
N GLY A 30 -10.04 -15.21 -6.02
CA GLY A 30 -11.06 -14.29 -6.51
C GLY A 30 -10.49 -13.08 -7.26
N LEU A 31 -11.38 -12.30 -7.89
CA LEU A 31 -11.00 -11.05 -8.54
C LEU A 31 -10.68 -9.95 -7.53
N SER A 32 -9.64 -9.18 -7.82
CA SER A 32 -9.24 -7.98 -7.09
C SER A 32 -9.37 -6.71 -7.93
N THR A 33 -9.23 -5.55 -7.32
CA THR A 33 -9.12 -4.26 -8.02
C THR A 33 -7.97 -4.27 -9.03
N SER A 34 -6.86 -4.94 -8.72
CA SER A 34 -5.70 -5.02 -9.61
C SER A 34 -5.99 -5.82 -10.89
N ASP A 35 -6.79 -6.88 -10.79
CA ASP A 35 -7.17 -7.70 -11.95
C ASP A 35 -8.07 -6.91 -12.93
N LEU A 36 -8.82 -5.92 -12.42
CA LEU A 36 -9.70 -5.06 -13.22
C LEU A 36 -8.98 -3.83 -13.81
N GLN A 37 -7.70 -3.61 -13.47
CA GLN A 37 -6.86 -2.53 -14.00
C GLN A 37 -5.59 -3.10 -14.65
N PRO A 38 -5.70 -3.78 -15.81
CA PRO A 38 -4.56 -4.46 -16.44
C PRO A 38 -3.45 -3.50 -16.88
N LYS A 39 -3.77 -2.22 -17.09
CA LYS A 39 -2.81 -1.16 -17.45
C LYS A 39 -2.26 -0.36 -16.27
N GLY A 40 -2.43 -0.88 -15.04
CA GLY A 40 -1.93 -0.23 -13.82
C GLY A 40 -2.97 0.63 -13.11
N ILE A 41 -2.57 1.20 -11.97
CA ILE A 41 -3.46 1.87 -11.00
C ILE A 41 -4.17 3.12 -11.54
N PHE A 42 -3.67 3.72 -12.60
CA PHE A 42 -4.31 4.83 -13.33
C PHE A 42 -4.92 4.38 -14.66
N GLY A 43 -4.87 3.08 -14.96
CA GLY A 43 -5.48 2.51 -16.16
C GLY A 43 -7.00 2.42 -16.05
N ALA A 44 -7.69 2.50 -17.20
CA ALA A 44 -9.12 2.29 -17.25
C ALA A 44 -9.49 0.92 -16.68
N ARG A 45 -10.60 0.88 -15.96
CA ARG A 45 -11.23 -0.36 -15.52
C ARG A 45 -11.74 -1.16 -16.73
N VAL A 46 -11.58 -2.47 -16.65
CA VAL A 46 -12.16 -3.41 -17.62
C VAL A 46 -13.07 -4.41 -16.92
N GLU A 47 -14.11 -4.84 -17.59
CA GLU A 47 -14.83 -6.04 -17.18
C GLU A 47 -14.00 -7.25 -17.56
N ARG A 48 -13.86 -8.20 -16.65
CA ARG A 48 -13.11 -9.44 -16.91
C ARG A 48 -14.09 -10.54 -17.29
N SER A 49 -14.09 -10.88 -18.57
CA SER A 49 -14.69 -12.14 -19.07
C SER A 49 -13.57 -13.18 -19.21
N GLY A 50 -13.87 -14.45 -19.01
CA GLY A 50 -12.88 -15.53 -18.87
C GLY A 50 -11.83 -15.68 -19.99
N ASN A 51 -11.93 -14.91 -21.08
CA ASN A 51 -11.03 -14.95 -22.23
C ASN A 51 -10.17 -13.70 -22.39
N ASP A 52 -10.36 -12.68 -21.54
CA ASP A 52 -9.55 -11.45 -21.59
C ASP A 52 -8.21 -11.68 -20.93
N PHE A 53 -7.13 -11.52 -21.67
CA PHE A 53 -5.77 -11.68 -21.17
C PHE A 53 -5.20 -10.34 -20.73
N GLY A 54 -4.77 -10.29 -19.45
CA GLY A 54 -4.02 -9.16 -18.88
C GLY A 54 -2.56 -9.54 -18.63
N ILE A 55 -1.65 -8.58 -18.69
CA ILE A 55 -0.23 -8.84 -18.42
C ILE A 55 0.01 -9.48 -17.03
N LYS A 56 -0.84 -9.14 -16.07
CA LYS A 56 -0.77 -9.66 -14.69
C LYS A 56 -1.30 -11.08 -14.54
N ASP A 57 -1.98 -11.62 -15.54
CA ASP A 57 -2.60 -12.95 -15.48
C ASP A 57 -1.54 -14.06 -15.40
N THR A 58 -0.44 -13.85 -16.08
CA THR A 58 0.76 -14.70 -16.00
C THR A 58 1.89 -13.99 -15.23
N ALA A 59 2.06 -12.67 -15.42
CA ALA A 59 3.16 -11.89 -14.86
C ALA A 59 4.51 -12.55 -15.17
N ILE A 60 5.31 -12.87 -14.14
CA ILE A 60 6.51 -13.70 -14.26
C ILE A 60 6.28 -15.14 -13.82
N ASP A 61 5.03 -15.50 -13.59
CA ASP A 61 4.61 -16.83 -13.14
C ASP A 61 5.23 -17.25 -11.80
N PHE A 62 5.39 -16.28 -10.89
CA PHE A 62 6.00 -16.52 -9.58
C PHE A 62 5.22 -17.55 -8.75
N TYR A 63 3.91 -17.68 -8.96
CA TYR A 63 3.07 -18.67 -8.29
C TYR A 63 3.60 -20.11 -8.47
N HIS A 64 4.13 -20.43 -9.66
CA HIS A 64 4.71 -21.75 -9.95
C HIS A 64 6.24 -21.76 -9.80
N ARG A 65 6.89 -20.63 -10.09
CA ARG A 65 8.35 -20.54 -10.23
C ARG A 65 9.08 -19.97 -9.02
N PHE A 66 8.37 -19.65 -7.93
CA PHE A 66 8.99 -19.06 -6.73
C PHE A 66 10.21 -19.84 -6.20
N PRO A 67 10.32 -21.19 -6.31
CA PRO A 67 11.53 -21.87 -5.83
C PRO A 67 12.79 -21.46 -6.61
N GLU A 68 12.67 -21.28 -7.93
CA GLU A 68 13.77 -20.82 -8.77
C GLU A 68 14.11 -19.35 -8.47
N ASP A 69 13.09 -18.50 -8.37
CA ASP A 69 13.24 -17.07 -8.14
C ASP A 69 13.82 -16.76 -6.74
N ILE A 70 13.38 -17.49 -5.69
CA ILE A 70 13.95 -17.35 -4.34
C ILE A 70 15.43 -17.74 -4.33
N LYS A 71 15.81 -18.78 -5.06
CA LYS A 71 17.22 -19.15 -5.21
C LYS A 71 18.03 -18.02 -5.86
N LEU A 72 17.50 -17.39 -6.90
CA LEU A 72 18.18 -16.26 -7.55
C LEU A 72 18.32 -15.06 -6.60
N PHE A 73 17.30 -14.75 -5.78
CA PHE A 73 17.42 -13.72 -4.74
C PHE A 73 18.51 -14.06 -3.72
N ALA A 74 18.62 -15.31 -3.33
CA ALA A 74 19.69 -15.75 -2.44
C ALA A 74 21.09 -15.57 -3.08
N GLU A 75 21.24 -15.93 -4.35
CA GLU A 75 22.48 -15.72 -5.12
C GLU A 75 22.86 -14.23 -5.24
N MET A 76 21.85 -13.33 -5.27
CA MET A 76 22.05 -11.88 -5.21
C MET A 76 22.44 -11.36 -3.83
N GLY A 77 22.43 -12.22 -2.80
CA GLY A 77 22.78 -11.84 -1.43
C GLY A 77 21.64 -11.27 -0.60
N PHE A 78 20.38 -11.52 -0.96
CA PHE A 78 19.24 -11.06 -0.18
C PHE A 78 19.18 -11.75 1.18
N THR A 79 18.98 -10.95 2.24
CA THR A 79 18.70 -11.42 3.60
C THR A 79 17.27 -11.11 4.02
N VAL A 80 16.57 -10.27 3.26
CA VAL A 80 15.15 -9.98 3.40
C VAL A 80 14.51 -9.88 2.01
N LEU A 81 13.30 -10.43 1.88
CA LEU A 81 12.46 -10.18 0.70
C LEU A 81 11.12 -9.66 1.16
N ARG A 82 10.76 -8.46 0.70
CA ARG A 82 9.41 -7.96 0.85
C ARG A 82 8.51 -8.53 -0.24
N THR A 83 7.37 -9.09 0.19
CA THR A 83 6.29 -9.50 -0.72
C THR A 83 4.94 -9.11 -0.14
N SER A 84 3.84 -9.46 -0.81
CA SER A 84 2.49 -9.29 -0.28
C SER A 84 1.73 -10.61 -0.33
N ILE A 85 0.64 -10.69 0.43
CA ILE A 85 -0.35 -11.76 0.30
C ILE A 85 -1.55 -11.19 -0.46
N ALA A 86 -1.94 -11.82 -1.56
CA ALA A 86 -3.16 -11.47 -2.26
C ALA A 86 -4.36 -11.80 -1.37
N TRP A 87 -5.07 -10.78 -0.88
CA TRP A 87 -6.26 -10.98 -0.04
C TRP A 87 -7.26 -11.95 -0.67
N THR A 88 -7.45 -11.84 -2.00
CA THR A 88 -8.36 -12.69 -2.78
C THR A 88 -7.91 -14.13 -2.95
N ARG A 89 -6.67 -14.50 -2.62
CA ARG A 89 -6.29 -15.91 -2.49
C ARG A 89 -6.76 -16.52 -1.17
N ILE A 90 -6.86 -15.70 -0.13
CA ILE A 90 -7.24 -16.14 1.22
C ILE A 90 -8.75 -16.03 1.44
N PHE A 91 -9.36 -14.95 0.97
CA PHE A 91 -10.80 -14.71 0.98
C PHE A 91 -11.23 -14.23 -0.41
N PRO A 92 -11.63 -15.12 -1.32
CA PRO A 92 -11.89 -14.80 -2.72
C PRO A 92 -12.91 -13.70 -2.96
N GLN A 93 -13.95 -13.60 -2.15
CA GLN A 93 -14.95 -12.53 -2.19
C GLN A 93 -14.71 -11.47 -1.10
N GLY A 94 -13.85 -11.77 -0.13
CA GLY A 94 -13.46 -10.89 0.98
C GLY A 94 -14.30 -11.00 2.24
N ASP A 95 -15.49 -11.62 2.19
CA ASP A 95 -16.46 -11.72 3.30
C ASP A 95 -16.75 -13.14 3.76
N GLU A 96 -16.07 -14.14 3.24
CA GLU A 96 -16.25 -15.53 3.64
C GLU A 96 -16.00 -15.73 5.14
N ALA A 97 -16.67 -16.73 5.73
CA ALA A 97 -16.49 -17.08 7.13
C ALA A 97 -15.17 -17.83 7.39
N GLN A 98 -14.65 -18.56 6.38
CA GLN A 98 -13.44 -19.35 6.48
C GLN A 98 -12.47 -18.99 5.35
N PRO A 99 -11.16 -19.02 5.61
CA PRO A 99 -10.16 -18.77 4.59
C PRO A 99 -10.04 -19.92 3.60
N ASN A 100 -9.61 -19.63 2.39
CA ASN A 100 -9.28 -20.60 1.37
C ASN A 100 -7.95 -21.29 1.70
N GLU A 101 -7.99 -22.58 1.96
CA GLU A 101 -6.82 -23.38 2.36
C GLU A 101 -5.77 -23.49 1.25
N GLU A 102 -6.16 -23.54 -0.03
CA GLU A 102 -5.19 -23.60 -1.14
C GLU A 102 -4.33 -22.33 -1.20
N GLY A 103 -4.96 -21.15 -0.97
CA GLY A 103 -4.24 -19.89 -0.87
C GLY A 103 -3.28 -19.85 0.32
N LEU A 104 -3.71 -20.31 1.51
CA LEU A 104 -2.85 -20.41 2.68
C LEU A 104 -1.67 -21.36 2.42
N ALA A 105 -1.92 -22.53 1.83
CA ALA A 105 -0.90 -23.54 1.53
C ALA A 105 0.14 -23.03 0.50
N PHE A 106 -0.26 -22.19 -0.45
CA PHE A 106 0.69 -21.55 -1.37
C PHE A 106 1.70 -20.70 -0.62
N TYR A 107 1.24 -19.80 0.26
CA TYR A 107 2.13 -18.94 1.04
C TYR A 107 2.94 -19.72 2.08
N ASP A 108 2.43 -20.83 2.62
CA ASP A 108 3.24 -21.75 3.44
C ASP A 108 4.47 -22.23 2.69
N ARG A 109 4.28 -22.72 1.47
CA ARG A 109 5.39 -23.21 0.62
C ARG A 109 6.38 -22.09 0.27
N LEU A 110 5.86 -20.90 -0.04
CA LEU A 110 6.69 -19.74 -0.35
C LEU A 110 7.60 -19.36 0.83
N PHE A 111 7.04 -19.25 2.03
CA PHE A 111 7.82 -18.87 3.21
C PHE A 111 8.77 -19.99 3.66
N ASP A 112 8.42 -21.25 3.47
CA ASP A 112 9.32 -22.39 3.69
C ASP A 112 10.51 -22.37 2.70
N GLU A 113 10.26 -21.99 1.44
CA GLU A 113 11.33 -21.83 0.46
C GLU A 113 12.28 -20.70 0.84
N MET A 114 11.75 -19.53 1.25
CA MET A 114 12.58 -18.42 1.74
C MET A 114 13.45 -18.82 2.94
N ALA A 115 12.90 -19.60 3.86
CA ALA A 115 13.61 -20.08 5.05
C ALA A 115 14.82 -20.96 4.70
N LYS A 116 14.77 -21.78 3.63
CA LYS A 116 15.91 -22.59 3.18
C LYS A 116 17.16 -21.77 2.87
N TYR A 117 16.97 -20.54 2.43
CA TYR A 117 18.04 -19.62 2.05
C TYR A 117 18.30 -18.53 3.10
N ASN A 118 17.70 -18.63 4.29
CA ASN A 118 17.78 -17.61 5.34
C ASN A 118 17.32 -16.21 4.90
N ILE A 119 16.35 -16.15 3.98
CA ILE A 119 15.72 -14.90 3.55
C ILE A 119 14.54 -14.62 4.47
N THR A 120 14.59 -13.52 5.23
CA THR A 120 13.53 -13.08 6.12
C THR A 120 12.34 -12.54 5.32
N PRO A 121 11.12 -13.06 5.48
CA PRO A 121 9.94 -12.47 4.84
C PRO A 121 9.51 -11.17 5.55
N LEU A 122 9.31 -10.11 4.77
CA LEU A 122 8.60 -8.88 5.15
C LEU A 122 7.30 -8.83 4.34
N VAL A 123 6.16 -9.00 5.01
CA VAL A 123 4.90 -9.29 4.32
C VAL A 123 3.91 -8.15 4.43
N THR A 124 3.41 -7.69 3.29
CA THR A 124 2.35 -6.69 3.20
C THR A 124 0.99 -7.38 3.10
N LEU A 125 0.04 -7.03 3.98
CA LEU A 125 -1.31 -7.60 3.98
C LEU A 125 -2.13 -7.13 2.77
N SER A 126 -2.06 -5.85 2.42
CA SER A 126 -2.81 -5.31 1.28
C SER A 126 -1.91 -4.47 0.38
N HIS A 127 -1.73 -4.90 -0.86
CA HIS A 127 -0.92 -4.22 -1.88
C HIS A 127 -1.75 -4.01 -3.15
N TYR A 128 -2.73 -3.09 -3.10
CA TYR A 128 -3.60 -2.73 -4.22
C TYR A 128 -4.48 -3.88 -4.76
N GLU A 129 -4.84 -4.82 -3.90
CA GLU A 129 -5.58 -6.02 -4.26
C GLU A 129 -6.83 -6.21 -3.38
N MET A 130 -7.67 -5.17 -3.30
CA MET A 130 -8.94 -5.31 -2.59
C MET A 130 -9.84 -6.32 -3.30
N PRO A 131 -10.52 -7.25 -2.58
CA PRO A 131 -11.48 -8.17 -3.18
C PRO A 131 -12.62 -7.44 -3.88
N TYR A 132 -12.82 -7.75 -5.18
CA TYR A 132 -13.91 -7.13 -5.96
C TYR A 132 -15.29 -7.51 -5.44
N GLY A 133 -15.42 -8.66 -4.78
CA GLY A 133 -16.65 -9.06 -4.10
C GLY A 133 -17.10 -8.05 -3.05
N LEU A 134 -16.19 -7.47 -2.27
CA LEU A 134 -16.52 -6.43 -1.29
C LEU A 134 -16.98 -5.13 -1.94
N ILE A 135 -16.43 -4.80 -3.12
CA ILE A 135 -16.86 -3.61 -3.87
C ILE A 135 -18.29 -3.80 -4.36
N ASN A 136 -18.57 -4.93 -5.00
CA ASN A 136 -19.89 -5.23 -5.56
C ASN A 136 -20.99 -5.34 -4.50
N LYS A 137 -20.68 -5.98 -3.36
CA LYS A 137 -21.66 -6.21 -2.30
C LYS A 137 -21.84 -4.98 -1.41
N ASN A 138 -20.75 -4.28 -1.11
CA ASN A 138 -20.72 -3.33 0.01
C ASN A 138 -20.18 -1.95 -0.37
N GLY A 139 -19.70 -1.72 -1.61
CA GLY A 139 -19.10 -0.43 -1.99
C GLY A 139 -17.68 -0.22 -1.43
N GLY A 140 -16.92 -1.30 -1.26
CA GLY A 140 -15.51 -1.23 -0.87
C GLY A 140 -15.29 -0.65 0.52
N TRP A 141 -14.24 0.15 0.68
CA TRP A 141 -13.92 0.84 1.93
C TRP A 141 -14.90 1.97 2.28
N GLY A 142 -15.80 2.34 1.36
CA GLY A 142 -16.93 3.23 1.67
C GLY A 142 -17.84 2.67 2.77
N ASN A 143 -17.91 1.36 2.90
CA ASN A 143 -18.71 0.67 3.92
C ASN A 143 -17.84 0.18 5.08
N ARG A 144 -18.29 0.48 6.31
CA ARG A 144 -17.60 0.14 7.55
C ARG A 144 -17.39 -1.38 7.75
N ILE A 145 -18.24 -2.23 7.18
CA ILE A 145 -18.11 -3.70 7.28
C ILE A 145 -16.77 -4.20 6.73
N THR A 146 -16.15 -3.46 5.82
CA THR A 146 -14.85 -3.81 5.26
C THR A 146 -13.72 -3.82 6.32
N ILE A 147 -13.88 -3.05 7.41
CA ILE A 147 -12.96 -3.08 8.56
C ILE A 147 -12.96 -4.48 9.18
N ASP A 148 -14.14 -5.05 9.42
CA ASP A 148 -14.27 -6.38 10.05
C ASP A 148 -13.79 -7.50 9.11
N CYS A 149 -14.03 -7.35 7.80
CA CYS A 149 -13.51 -8.26 6.78
C CYS A 149 -11.98 -8.26 6.73
N PHE A 150 -11.37 -7.07 6.78
CA PHE A 150 -9.91 -6.95 6.80
C PHE A 150 -9.29 -7.49 8.08
N GLU A 151 -9.89 -7.23 9.25
CA GLU A 151 -9.44 -7.79 10.53
C GLU A 151 -9.50 -9.33 10.50
N ARG A 152 -10.59 -9.92 9.98
CA ARG A 152 -10.71 -11.37 9.82
C ARG A 152 -9.60 -11.94 8.94
N TYR A 153 -9.36 -11.32 7.81
CA TYR A 153 -8.26 -11.68 6.91
C TYR A 153 -6.90 -11.59 7.62
N ALA A 154 -6.60 -10.48 8.27
CA ALA A 154 -5.36 -10.29 9.00
C ALA A 154 -5.16 -11.35 10.09
N ARG A 155 -6.19 -11.63 10.89
CA ARG A 155 -6.14 -12.67 11.93
C ARG A 155 -5.89 -14.06 11.36
N ALA A 156 -6.54 -14.43 10.26
CA ALA A 156 -6.31 -15.72 9.59
C ALA A 156 -4.85 -15.88 9.14
N VAL A 157 -4.32 -14.84 8.49
CA VAL A 157 -2.94 -14.79 7.99
C VAL A 157 -1.93 -14.82 9.15
N PHE A 158 -2.12 -14.01 10.19
CA PHE A 158 -1.25 -14.01 11.36
C PHE A 158 -1.26 -15.36 12.08
N THR A 159 -2.42 -15.97 12.28
CA THR A 159 -2.54 -17.27 12.91
C THR A 159 -1.79 -18.35 12.13
N ARG A 160 -1.94 -18.36 10.80
CA ARG A 160 -1.29 -19.36 9.94
C ARG A 160 0.23 -19.20 9.94
N PHE A 161 0.72 -17.96 9.82
CA PHE A 161 2.13 -17.71 9.55
C PHE A 161 2.92 -17.17 10.74
N GLN A 162 2.37 -17.16 11.97
CA GLN A 162 3.00 -16.60 13.18
C GLN A 162 4.40 -17.14 13.48
N HIS A 163 4.72 -18.34 13.04
CA HIS A 163 6.04 -18.95 13.24
C HIS A 163 7.02 -18.71 12.09
N LYS A 164 6.53 -18.31 10.92
CA LYS A 164 7.32 -18.11 9.70
C LYS A 164 7.61 -16.65 9.41
N VAL A 165 6.67 -15.76 9.72
CA VAL A 165 6.75 -14.33 9.40
C VAL A 165 6.67 -13.50 10.68
N LYS A 166 7.65 -12.60 10.85
CA LYS A 166 7.75 -11.69 12.01
C LYS A 166 7.64 -10.22 11.60
N LEU A 167 7.87 -9.91 10.32
CA LEU A 167 7.85 -8.54 9.81
C LEU A 167 6.63 -8.34 8.89
N TRP A 168 5.77 -7.40 9.27
CA TRP A 168 4.49 -7.18 8.61
C TRP A 168 4.27 -5.71 8.24
N LEU A 169 3.50 -5.49 7.18
CA LEU A 169 2.97 -4.19 6.80
C LEU A 169 1.46 -4.30 6.56
N THR A 170 0.67 -3.35 7.03
CA THR A 170 -0.78 -3.37 6.83
C THR A 170 -1.15 -3.04 5.39
N PHE A 171 -0.79 -1.86 4.92
CA PHE A 171 -1.08 -1.40 3.56
C PHE A 171 0.19 -0.93 2.86
N ASN A 172 0.23 -1.12 1.55
CA ASN A 172 1.21 -0.48 0.68
C ASN A 172 0.72 0.90 0.27
N GLU A 173 1.56 1.91 0.47
CA GLU A 173 1.34 3.28 -0.01
C GLU A 173 -0.11 3.76 0.21
N ILE A 174 -0.61 3.65 1.44
CA ILE A 174 -2.00 3.97 1.80
C ILE A 174 -2.39 5.40 1.35
N ASN A 175 -1.42 6.32 1.27
CA ASN A 175 -1.62 7.69 0.82
C ASN A 175 -1.95 7.79 -0.69
N MET A 176 -1.67 6.76 -1.49
CA MET A 176 -2.14 6.69 -2.89
C MET A 176 -3.66 6.57 -3.02
N SER A 177 -4.38 6.20 -1.97
CA SER A 177 -5.85 6.15 -1.96
C SER A 177 -6.52 7.47 -2.32
N LEU A 178 -5.83 8.60 -2.13
CA LEU A 178 -6.32 9.93 -2.56
C LEU A 178 -6.24 10.16 -4.07
N HIS A 179 -5.34 9.46 -4.75
CA HIS A 179 -5.00 9.70 -6.16
C HIS A 179 -5.46 8.58 -7.09
N ALA A 180 -5.68 7.38 -6.54
CA ALA A 180 -6.22 6.22 -7.24
C ALA A 180 -7.34 5.58 -6.39
N PRO A 181 -8.53 6.20 -6.30
CA PRO A 181 -9.59 5.77 -5.39
C PRO A 181 -10.07 4.34 -5.65
N PHE A 182 -10.17 3.91 -6.90
CA PHE A 182 -10.60 2.54 -7.18
C PHE A 182 -9.59 1.51 -6.68
N THR A 183 -8.31 1.69 -7.00
CA THR A 183 -7.25 0.80 -6.52
C THR A 183 -7.09 0.84 -5.01
N GLY A 184 -7.11 2.04 -4.42
CA GLY A 184 -6.82 2.26 -3.01
C GLY A 184 -7.98 1.91 -2.09
N VAL A 185 -9.20 2.36 -2.41
CA VAL A 185 -10.37 2.24 -1.53
C VAL A 185 -11.59 1.57 -2.18
N GLY A 186 -11.49 1.11 -3.41
CA GLY A 186 -12.59 0.44 -4.12
C GLY A 186 -13.75 1.36 -4.50
N LEU A 187 -13.51 2.67 -4.57
CA LEU A 187 -14.50 3.66 -5.00
C LEU A 187 -14.27 4.06 -6.46
N PRO A 188 -15.32 4.47 -7.20
CA PRO A 188 -15.15 5.06 -8.52
C PRO A 188 -14.17 6.24 -8.51
N GLU A 189 -13.45 6.45 -9.62
CA GLU A 189 -12.46 7.55 -9.75
C GLU A 189 -13.10 8.94 -9.63
N GLU A 190 -14.37 9.05 -10.02
CA GLU A 190 -15.19 10.28 -9.94
C GLU A 190 -15.82 10.53 -8.56
N SER A 191 -15.53 9.67 -7.57
CA SER A 191 -16.08 9.82 -6.22
C SER A 191 -15.67 11.16 -5.60
N ASP A 192 -16.60 11.77 -4.87
CA ASP A 192 -16.30 13.00 -4.17
C ASP A 192 -15.29 12.83 -3.03
N LYS A 193 -14.66 13.92 -2.65
CA LYS A 193 -13.64 13.90 -1.58
C LYS A 193 -14.20 13.47 -0.22
N GLN A 194 -15.49 13.74 0.05
CA GLN A 194 -16.18 13.32 1.26
C GLN A 194 -16.16 11.78 1.38
N ALA A 195 -16.56 11.06 0.32
CA ALA A 195 -16.58 9.60 0.27
C ALA A 195 -15.16 9.01 0.35
N ILE A 196 -14.21 9.59 -0.37
CA ILE A 196 -12.81 9.13 -0.38
C ILE A 196 -12.19 9.26 1.03
N TYR A 197 -12.33 10.41 1.71
CA TYR A 197 -11.77 10.58 3.06
C TYR A 197 -12.45 9.70 4.10
N GLN A 198 -13.75 9.42 3.95
CA GLN A 198 -14.43 8.47 4.83
C GLN A 198 -13.92 7.04 4.60
N ALA A 199 -13.70 6.63 3.36
CA ALA A 199 -13.14 5.32 3.03
C ALA A 199 -11.70 5.16 3.54
N ILE A 200 -10.87 6.19 3.40
CA ILE A 200 -9.52 6.24 3.97
C ILE A 200 -9.57 6.13 5.49
N HIS A 201 -10.54 6.79 6.15
CA HIS A 201 -10.72 6.65 7.58
C HIS A 201 -10.96 5.19 7.99
N HIS A 202 -11.80 4.46 7.27
CA HIS A 202 -12.04 3.04 7.51
C HIS A 202 -10.77 2.19 7.32
N GLN A 203 -9.93 2.50 6.34
CA GLN A 203 -8.63 1.83 6.18
C GLN A 203 -7.68 2.11 7.37
N LEU A 204 -7.65 3.36 7.87
CA LEU A 204 -6.82 3.72 9.03
C LEU A 204 -7.27 2.98 10.30
N VAL A 205 -8.58 2.83 10.51
CA VAL A 205 -9.14 2.00 11.60
C VAL A 205 -8.77 0.53 11.42
N ALA A 206 -8.99 -0.03 10.23
CA ALA A 206 -8.63 -1.42 9.92
C ALA A 206 -7.14 -1.70 10.12
N SER A 207 -6.28 -0.75 9.73
CA SER A 207 -4.84 -0.82 10.00
C SER A 207 -4.54 -0.90 11.49
N GLY A 208 -5.23 -0.12 12.33
CA GLY A 208 -5.08 -0.16 13.79
C GLY A 208 -5.50 -1.52 14.37
N ARG A 209 -6.65 -2.08 13.93
CA ARG A 209 -7.11 -3.42 14.35
C ARG A 209 -6.12 -4.52 13.92
N ALA A 210 -5.57 -4.43 12.71
CA ALA A 210 -4.56 -5.38 12.26
C ALA A 210 -3.26 -5.29 13.09
N VAL A 211 -2.84 -4.09 13.51
CA VAL A 211 -1.71 -3.90 14.43
C VAL A 211 -1.97 -4.60 15.76
N GLN A 212 -3.15 -4.41 16.34
CA GLN A 212 -3.53 -5.10 17.56
C GLN A 212 -3.51 -6.63 17.38
N ALA A 213 -4.13 -7.13 16.32
CA ALA A 213 -4.18 -8.57 16.04
C ALA A 213 -2.77 -9.17 15.85
N CYS A 214 -1.86 -8.45 15.20
CA CYS A 214 -0.47 -8.88 15.06
C CYS A 214 0.22 -9.05 16.42
N HIS A 215 0.12 -8.05 17.28
CA HIS A 215 0.75 -8.09 18.61
C HIS A 215 0.09 -9.14 19.54
N GLU A 216 -1.17 -9.47 19.34
CA GLU A 216 -1.87 -10.54 20.09
C GLU A 216 -1.43 -11.94 19.64
N ILE A 217 -1.22 -12.14 18.34
CA ILE A 217 -1.07 -13.47 17.73
C ILE A 217 0.40 -13.81 17.46
N VAL A 218 1.16 -12.83 16.93
CA VAL A 218 2.53 -13.08 16.48
C VAL A 218 3.53 -12.69 17.57
N LYS A 219 4.04 -13.67 18.29
CA LYS A 219 5.08 -13.42 19.29
C LYS A 219 6.30 -12.74 18.64
N ASP A 220 6.74 -11.62 19.22
CA ASP A 220 7.85 -10.79 18.73
C ASP A 220 7.61 -10.23 17.30
N GLY A 221 6.34 -10.22 16.87
CA GLY A 221 5.94 -9.63 15.59
C GLY A 221 6.13 -8.12 15.57
N LYS A 222 6.59 -7.61 14.42
CA LYS A 222 6.71 -6.19 14.13
C LYS A 222 5.80 -5.84 12.97
N ILE A 223 4.99 -4.81 13.14
CA ILE A 223 4.04 -4.40 12.11
C ILE A 223 4.06 -2.90 11.89
N GLY A 224 4.14 -2.51 10.62
CA GLY A 224 4.15 -1.13 10.18
C GLY A 224 3.11 -0.85 9.11
N ASN A 225 3.26 0.31 8.50
CA ASN A 225 2.50 0.69 7.31
C ASN A 225 3.41 1.47 6.37
N MET A 226 3.29 1.23 5.08
CA MET A 226 4.14 1.86 4.10
C MET A 226 3.50 3.10 3.49
N LEU A 227 4.29 4.14 3.33
CA LEU A 227 3.94 5.38 2.65
C LEU A 227 4.72 5.56 1.35
N LEU A 228 4.07 6.13 0.34
CA LEU A 228 4.78 6.73 -0.77
C LEU A 228 5.45 8.01 -0.28
N GLY A 229 6.76 8.07 -0.38
CA GLY A 229 7.57 9.26 -0.12
C GLY A 229 7.57 10.17 -1.33
N ALA A 230 6.54 10.99 -1.46
CA ALA A 230 6.48 12.06 -2.44
C ALA A 230 6.75 13.38 -1.69
N LEU A 231 7.96 13.90 -1.79
CA LEU A 231 8.28 15.20 -1.22
C LEU A 231 8.09 16.28 -2.26
N LEU A 232 7.42 17.35 -1.85
CA LEU A 232 7.10 18.48 -2.69
C LEU A 232 7.91 19.69 -2.25
N TYR A 233 8.56 20.34 -3.22
CA TYR A 233 9.26 21.61 -3.03
C TYR A 233 8.47 22.77 -3.64
N PRO A 234 8.57 24.00 -3.10
CA PRO A 234 8.02 25.16 -3.80
C PRO A 234 8.86 25.46 -5.05
N LEU A 235 8.20 25.71 -6.19
CA LEU A 235 8.90 26.07 -7.43
C LEU A 235 9.64 27.40 -7.28
N SER A 236 9.13 28.29 -6.43
CA SER A 236 9.76 29.57 -6.13
C SER A 236 9.63 29.95 -4.66
N CYS A 237 10.40 30.95 -4.22
CA CYS A 237 10.27 31.49 -2.86
C CYS A 237 9.06 32.42 -2.68
N ARG A 238 8.12 32.51 -3.63
CA ARG A 238 6.89 33.28 -3.48
C ARG A 238 6.07 32.71 -2.33
N PRO A 239 5.53 33.56 -1.42
CA PRO A 239 4.76 33.09 -0.28
C PRO A 239 3.58 32.15 -0.66
N ALA A 240 2.95 32.40 -1.82
CA ALA A 240 1.86 31.57 -2.33
C ALA A 240 2.34 30.14 -2.67
N ASP A 241 3.48 29.99 -3.36
CA ASP A 241 4.03 28.68 -3.72
C ASP A 241 4.49 27.92 -2.47
N VAL A 242 5.15 28.60 -1.52
CA VAL A 242 5.57 27.99 -0.24
C VAL A 242 4.37 27.51 0.57
N LEU A 243 3.29 28.31 0.66
CA LEU A 243 2.08 27.93 1.39
C LEU A 243 1.35 26.77 0.74
N GLU A 244 1.21 26.78 -0.59
CA GLU A 244 0.57 25.70 -1.36
C GLU A 244 1.36 24.39 -1.20
N THR A 245 2.68 24.45 -1.30
CA THR A 245 3.56 23.29 -1.08
C THR A 245 3.37 22.69 0.32
N LEU A 246 3.30 23.54 1.34
CA LEU A 246 3.05 23.08 2.71
C LEU A 246 1.69 22.39 2.83
N GLN A 247 0.65 22.91 2.19
CA GLN A 247 -0.69 22.33 2.23
C GLN A 247 -0.72 20.96 1.53
N GLN A 248 -0.13 20.85 0.35
CA GLN A 248 -0.05 19.59 -0.37
C GLN A 248 0.80 18.54 0.37
N ASN A 249 1.97 18.91 0.92
CA ASN A 249 2.75 18.00 1.76
C ASN A 249 1.94 17.48 2.95
N ARG A 250 1.12 18.31 3.60
CA ARG A 250 0.25 17.87 4.69
C ARG A 250 -0.79 16.84 4.24
N GLU A 251 -1.31 16.98 3.03
CA GLU A 251 -2.26 16.01 2.44
C GLU A 251 -1.60 14.66 2.15
N TRP A 252 -0.32 14.63 1.84
CA TRP A 252 0.45 13.39 1.69
C TRP A 252 0.86 12.77 3.03
N LEU A 253 1.22 13.57 4.02
CA LEU A 253 1.87 13.11 5.24
C LEU A 253 0.90 12.82 6.39
N PHE A 254 -0.36 13.32 6.36
CA PHE A 254 -1.29 13.10 7.47
C PHE A 254 -1.54 11.61 7.75
N PHE A 255 -1.41 10.74 6.78
CA PHE A 255 -1.51 9.29 6.97
C PHE A 255 -0.48 8.78 7.97
N GLY A 256 0.77 9.23 7.85
CA GLY A 256 1.82 8.94 8.81
C GLY A 256 1.50 9.51 10.19
N ASP A 257 1.07 10.78 10.25
CA ASP A 257 0.67 11.40 11.52
C ASP A 257 -0.43 10.60 12.24
N VAL A 258 -1.50 10.22 11.51
CA VAL A 258 -2.60 9.43 12.10
C VAL A 258 -2.10 8.08 12.58
N GLN A 259 -1.27 7.41 11.80
CA GLN A 259 -0.79 6.08 12.13
C GLN A 259 0.21 6.04 13.27
N VAL A 260 1.03 7.09 13.44
CA VAL A 260 1.97 7.20 14.57
C VAL A 260 1.27 7.66 15.83
N ARG A 261 0.38 8.66 15.72
CA ARG A 261 -0.22 9.36 16.87
C ARG A 261 -1.60 8.81 17.26
N GLY A 262 -2.20 7.96 16.42
CA GLY A 262 -3.54 7.42 16.64
C GLY A 262 -4.67 8.44 16.51
N ALA A 263 -4.40 9.62 15.98
CA ALA A 263 -5.38 10.69 15.84
C ALA A 263 -5.06 11.61 14.66
N TYR A 264 -6.11 12.21 14.08
CA TYR A 264 -5.92 13.24 13.06
C TYR A 264 -5.20 14.46 13.62
N PRO A 265 -4.15 14.95 12.93
CA PRO A 265 -3.44 16.16 13.36
C PRO A 265 -4.35 17.40 13.26
N ALA A 266 -4.03 18.43 14.04
CA ALA A 266 -4.85 19.64 14.14
C ALA A 266 -5.06 20.32 12.78
N TYR A 267 -4.05 20.31 11.91
CA TYR A 267 -4.16 20.90 10.56
C TYR A 267 -5.21 20.20 9.68
N MET A 268 -5.48 18.88 9.88
CA MET A 268 -6.52 18.19 9.13
C MET A 268 -7.93 18.60 9.54
N LYS A 269 -8.14 19.02 10.78
CA LYS A 269 -9.45 19.61 11.19
C LYS A 269 -9.76 20.87 10.39
N ARG A 270 -8.77 21.74 10.22
CA ARG A 270 -8.92 22.95 9.42
C ARG A 270 -9.08 22.61 7.94
N PHE A 271 -8.27 21.68 7.42
CA PHE A 271 -8.35 21.21 6.05
C PHE A 271 -9.75 20.71 5.68
N PHE A 272 -10.35 19.89 6.54
CA PHE A 272 -11.69 19.35 6.35
C PHE A 272 -12.76 20.45 6.41
N ALA A 273 -12.65 21.34 7.41
CA ALA A 273 -13.60 22.44 7.57
C ALA A 273 -13.60 23.37 6.35
N ASP A 274 -12.43 23.74 5.83
CA ASP A 274 -12.29 24.63 4.68
C ASP A 274 -12.85 24.02 3.38
N ARG A 275 -12.99 22.69 3.32
CA ARG A 275 -13.49 21.92 2.16
C ARG A 275 -14.89 21.34 2.36
N GLY A 276 -15.53 21.62 3.49
CA GLY A 276 -16.85 21.07 3.81
C GLY A 276 -16.86 19.55 3.97
N ILE A 277 -15.71 18.92 4.30
CA ILE A 277 -15.59 17.49 4.50
C ILE A 277 -15.89 17.16 5.96
N THR A 278 -16.72 16.15 6.19
CA THR A 278 -17.07 15.65 7.54
C THR A 278 -16.78 14.17 7.63
N VAL A 279 -15.67 13.77 8.25
CA VAL A 279 -15.35 12.37 8.51
C VAL A 279 -16.06 11.92 9.78
N SER A 280 -16.88 10.87 9.67
CA SER A 280 -17.55 10.25 10.83
C SER A 280 -16.55 9.38 11.60
N ILE A 281 -16.24 9.78 12.82
CA ILE A 281 -15.24 9.13 13.70
C ILE A 281 -15.91 8.72 15.00
N THR A 282 -16.01 7.43 15.27
CA THR A 282 -16.60 6.91 16.52
C THR A 282 -15.59 6.91 17.67
N ALA A 283 -16.08 6.68 18.89
CA ALA A 283 -15.19 6.49 20.04
C ALA A 283 -14.36 5.20 19.91
N GLU A 284 -14.91 4.17 19.24
CA GLU A 284 -14.22 2.92 18.93
C GLU A 284 -13.08 3.15 17.94
N ASP A 285 -13.31 3.91 16.86
CA ASP A 285 -12.28 4.24 15.89
C ASP A 285 -11.05 4.91 16.52
N LYS A 286 -11.29 5.82 17.45
CA LYS A 286 -10.21 6.49 18.20
C LYS A 286 -9.36 5.49 19.01
N ARG A 287 -9.99 4.47 19.61
CA ARG A 287 -9.26 3.42 20.33
C ARG A 287 -8.46 2.54 19.38
N ASP A 288 -9.07 2.16 18.26
CA ASP A 288 -8.46 1.26 17.27
C ASP A 288 -7.29 1.93 16.54
N MET A 289 -7.45 3.19 16.12
CA MET A 289 -6.37 3.97 15.54
C MET A 289 -5.21 4.23 16.52
N GLY A 290 -5.49 4.30 17.82
CA GLY A 290 -4.49 4.51 18.88
C GLY A 290 -3.51 3.36 19.10
N LYS A 291 -3.60 2.26 18.33
CA LYS A 291 -2.63 1.15 18.41
C LYS A 291 -1.33 1.55 17.72
N THR A 292 -0.25 1.51 18.50
CA THR A 292 1.08 1.94 18.03
C THR A 292 1.70 0.95 17.07
N ARG A 293 2.30 1.46 16.02
CA ARG A 293 3.06 0.70 15.02
C ARG A 293 4.53 0.65 15.37
N ASP A 294 5.21 -0.42 14.97
CA ASP A 294 6.64 -0.61 15.22
C ASP A 294 7.52 0.17 14.25
N SER A 295 7.01 0.46 13.03
CA SER A 295 7.75 1.17 11.99
C SER A 295 6.83 1.84 10.98
N ILE A 296 7.37 2.87 10.31
CA ILE A 296 6.76 3.48 9.13
C ILE A 296 7.81 3.49 8.03
N PRO A 297 7.91 2.44 7.21
CA PRO A 297 8.72 2.46 6.02
C PRO A 297 8.11 3.39 4.97
N PHE A 298 8.96 3.94 4.12
CA PHE A 298 8.55 4.73 2.97
C PHE A 298 9.31 4.27 1.72
N ARG A 299 8.72 4.55 0.56
CA ARG A 299 9.36 4.40 -0.75
C ARG A 299 9.54 5.76 -1.37
N TYR A 300 10.74 6.05 -1.78
CA TYR A 300 11.04 7.23 -2.58
C TYR A 300 11.13 6.84 -4.06
N TYR A 301 10.47 7.61 -4.91
CA TYR A 301 10.58 7.49 -6.36
C TYR A 301 10.98 8.79 -7.04
N MET A 302 10.50 9.91 -6.53
CA MET A 302 10.70 11.22 -7.14
C MET A 302 10.35 12.35 -6.19
N THR A 303 10.91 13.51 -6.44
CA THR A 303 10.46 14.81 -5.93
C THR A 303 9.74 15.59 -7.00
N SER A 304 8.98 16.58 -6.62
CA SER A 304 8.28 17.47 -7.54
C SER A 304 8.17 18.87 -6.96
N CYS A 305 7.97 19.87 -7.84
CA CYS A 305 7.75 21.24 -7.44
C CYS A 305 6.27 21.62 -7.54
N VAL A 306 5.83 22.47 -6.62
CA VAL A 306 4.48 23.02 -6.57
C VAL A 306 4.52 24.50 -6.86
N THR A 307 3.61 24.98 -7.70
CA THR A 307 3.43 26.40 -7.97
C THR A 307 1.95 26.78 -8.05
N THR A 308 1.67 28.04 -7.72
CA THR A 308 0.36 28.66 -7.90
C THR A 308 0.21 29.37 -9.25
N THR A 309 1.25 29.37 -10.10
CA THR A 309 1.24 29.96 -11.44
C THR A 309 0.69 28.96 -12.45
N GLU A 310 -0.45 29.23 -13.06
CA GLU A 310 -1.14 28.31 -13.99
C GLU A 310 -0.27 27.89 -15.18
N GLU A 311 0.52 28.79 -15.74
CA GLU A 311 1.39 28.54 -16.89
C GLU A 311 2.50 27.51 -16.58
N GLU A 312 2.88 27.37 -15.32
CA GLU A 312 3.95 26.47 -14.88
C GLU A 312 3.42 25.10 -14.41
N LYS A 313 2.14 25.00 -14.03
CA LYS A 313 1.54 23.78 -13.46
C LYS A 313 1.60 22.55 -14.38
N HIS A 314 1.76 22.72 -15.67
CA HIS A 314 1.66 21.67 -16.67
C HIS A 314 2.97 21.36 -17.39
N LYS A 315 4.08 21.92 -16.97
CA LYS A 315 5.39 21.73 -17.62
C LYS A 315 6.11 20.46 -17.20
N GLY A 316 5.49 19.61 -16.33
CA GLY A 316 6.08 18.40 -15.84
C GLY A 316 6.15 17.27 -16.87
N HIS A 317 7.28 16.58 -16.92
CA HIS A 317 7.44 15.31 -17.64
C HIS A 317 7.35 14.18 -16.60
N GLY A 318 6.50 13.19 -16.83
CA GLY A 318 6.46 11.98 -16.01
C GLY A 318 5.05 11.57 -15.58
N ASP A 319 4.96 10.38 -15.02
CA ASP A 319 3.75 9.68 -14.60
C ASP A 319 2.64 10.62 -14.09
N ASN A 320 1.52 10.64 -14.72
CA ASN A 320 0.18 11.21 -14.48
C ASN A 320 -0.13 11.98 -13.16
N LEU A 321 0.86 12.35 -12.37
CA LEU A 321 0.70 13.26 -11.24
C LEU A 321 0.91 14.68 -11.76
N PRO A 322 -0.05 15.60 -11.55
CA PRO A 322 0.06 16.98 -12.02
C PRO A 322 1.05 17.77 -11.16
N MET A 323 2.35 17.58 -11.44
CA MET A 323 3.41 18.23 -10.67
C MET A 323 4.42 18.85 -11.63
N CYS A 324 4.88 20.07 -11.32
CA CYS A 324 5.98 20.69 -12.05
C CYS A 324 7.25 19.85 -11.88
N PRO A 325 8.12 19.77 -12.91
CA PRO A 325 9.41 19.13 -12.76
C PRO A 325 10.22 19.87 -11.69
N ASP A 326 10.90 19.10 -10.86
CA ASP A 326 11.93 19.62 -10.00
C ASP A 326 13.04 20.25 -10.88
N GLN A 327 13.63 21.32 -10.42
CA GLN A 327 14.77 21.95 -11.09
C GLN A 327 16.12 21.31 -10.74
N SER A 328 16.10 20.19 -10.00
CA SER A 328 17.31 19.46 -9.61
C SER A 328 18.08 18.94 -10.81
N PRO A 329 19.41 18.98 -10.78
CA PRO A 329 20.22 18.49 -11.87
C PRO A 329 20.25 16.96 -11.88
N GLY A 330 19.66 16.38 -12.89
CA GLY A 330 19.73 14.95 -13.19
C GLY A 330 18.40 14.23 -13.03
N CYS A 331 18.03 13.53 -14.10
CA CYS A 331 16.86 12.68 -14.12
C CYS A 331 17.26 11.23 -14.43
N SER A 332 16.51 10.27 -13.90
CA SER A 332 16.59 8.88 -14.31
C SER A 332 16.15 8.71 -15.77
N GLN A 333 16.35 7.54 -16.35
CA GLN A 333 15.86 7.20 -17.70
C GLN A 333 14.32 7.33 -17.82
N TRP A 334 13.60 7.33 -16.69
CA TRP A 334 12.15 7.53 -16.61
C TRP A 334 11.74 9.01 -16.48
N GLY A 335 12.70 9.95 -16.57
CA GLY A 335 12.45 11.38 -16.39
C GLY A 335 12.17 11.81 -14.95
N ARG A 336 12.46 10.93 -13.96
CA ARG A 336 12.25 11.23 -12.54
C ARG A 336 13.49 11.91 -11.95
N PRO A 337 13.34 13.00 -11.17
CA PRO A 337 14.46 13.66 -10.50
C PRO A 337 15.20 12.70 -9.58
N ILE A 338 16.52 12.82 -9.55
CA ILE A 338 17.39 12.09 -8.63
C ILE A 338 17.72 13.05 -7.49
N ASP A 339 17.09 12.85 -6.36
CA ASP A 339 17.24 13.70 -5.17
C ASP A 339 17.71 12.86 -3.98
N PRO A 340 19.02 12.81 -3.71
CA PRO A 340 19.57 12.06 -2.58
C PRO A 340 19.35 12.76 -1.23
N GLU A 341 18.99 14.04 -1.19
CA GLU A 341 18.82 14.80 0.05
C GLU A 341 17.49 14.47 0.77
N ILE A 342 16.56 13.81 0.07
CA ILE A 342 15.29 13.39 0.65
C ILE A 342 15.44 12.19 1.62
N LEU A 343 16.49 11.42 1.48
CA LEU A 343 16.79 10.22 2.28
C LEU A 343 17.63 10.56 3.51
#